data_04715e7c5c629d56ddb2b5bb69c4cdf4
#
_entry.id   04715e7c5c629d56ddb2b5bb69c4cdf4
#
_cell.length_a   1.000
_cell.length_b   1.000
_cell.length_c   1.000
_cell.angle_alpha   90.00
_cell.angle_beta   90.00
_cell.angle_gamma   90.00
#
_symmetry.space_group_name_H-M   'P 1'
#
loop_
_entity.id
_entity.type
_entity.pdbx_description
1 polymer ?
#
loop_
_entity_poly.entity_id
_entity_poly.type
_entity_poly.pdbx_seq_one_letter_code
_entity_poly.pdbx_strand_id
1 'polypeptide(L)'
;MKKTVLSIDPGTSKCGMALVQRDETGSLKLLWHDVVPADAVIVKLHEAYIVEEFHLVIIGDSTGSKKVKTDLTKHLPSMGILVIDEKETTIQAPRKVLGIQS
;
A
#
# COMPACT_ATOMS: atom_id res chain seq x y z
N MET A 1 -8.14 2.10 -19.05
CA MET A 1 -7.53 0.89 -18.47
C MET A 1 -7.49 1.00 -16.95
N LYS A 2 -7.93 -0.02 -16.25
CA LYS A 2 -7.94 -0.02 -14.80
C LYS A 2 -6.57 -0.38 -14.25
N LYS A 3 -6.19 0.24 -13.15
CA LYS A 3 -4.95 -0.06 -12.45
C LYS A 3 -5.23 -0.38 -10.99
N THR A 4 -4.69 -1.49 -10.54
CA THR A 4 -4.90 -1.98 -9.18
C THR A 4 -3.56 -2.04 -8.46
N VAL A 5 -3.51 -1.49 -7.25
CA VAL A 5 -2.31 -1.53 -6.42
C VAL A 5 -2.70 -1.96 -5.01
N LEU A 6 -1.77 -2.61 -4.33
CA LEU A 6 -1.92 -2.92 -2.92
C LEU A 6 -1.09 -1.93 -2.12
N SER A 7 -1.73 -1.27 -1.17
CA SER A 7 -1.07 -0.32 -0.27
C SER A 7 -0.88 -0.98 1.08
N ILE A 8 0.31 -0.86 1.64
CA ILE A 8 0.62 -1.41 2.97
C ILE A 8 1.16 -0.28 3.85
N ASP A 9 0.54 -0.12 5.01
CA ASP A 9 0.98 0.84 6.02
C ASP A 9 1.52 0.05 7.20
N PRO A 10 2.84 -0.19 7.26
CA PRO A 10 3.40 -1.04 8.32
C PRO A 10 3.48 -0.32 9.65
N GLY A 11 3.04 -1.02 10.70
CA GLY A 11 3.24 -0.57 12.06
C GLY A 11 4.23 -1.47 12.76
N THR A 12 4.37 -1.30 14.06
CA THR A 12 5.31 -2.11 14.85
C THR A 12 4.85 -3.56 14.98
N SER A 13 3.56 -3.78 15.17
CA SER A 13 3.02 -5.13 15.34
C SER A 13 1.93 -5.46 14.33
N LYS A 14 1.29 -4.45 13.76
CA LYS A 14 0.20 -4.64 12.80
C LYS A 14 0.43 -3.80 11.56
N CYS A 15 -0.10 -4.27 10.45
CA CYS A 15 -0.03 -3.55 9.18
C CYS A 15 -1.43 -3.30 8.66
N GLY A 16 -1.67 -2.07 8.19
CA GLY A 16 -2.89 -1.77 7.45
C GLY A 16 -2.67 -2.11 5.99
N MET A 17 -3.62 -2.77 5.35
CA MET A 17 -3.54 -3.13 3.94
C MET A 17 -4.79 -2.70 3.22
N ALA A 18 -4.64 -2.20 2.01
CA ALA A 18 -5.78 -1.75 1.21
C ALA A 18 -5.51 -2.03 -0.26
N LEU A 19 -6.47 -2.65 -0.91
CA LEU A 19 -6.42 -2.91 -2.35
C LEU A 19 -7.26 -1.84 -3.04
N VAL A 20 -6.61 -1.01 -3.85
CA VAL A 20 -7.25 0.15 -4.48
C VAL A 20 -7.14 0.02 -5.99
N GLN A 21 -8.23 0.35 -6.68
CA GLN A 21 -8.27 0.33 -8.13
C GLN A 21 -8.65 1.70 -8.64
N ARG A 22 -7.94 2.17 -9.66
CA ARG A 22 -8.25 3.40 -10.36
C ARG A 22 -8.81 3.04 -11.74
N ASP A 23 -9.95 3.60 -12.07
CA ASP A 23 -10.57 3.35 -13.37
C ASP A 23 -10.09 4.37 -14.41
N GLU A 24 -10.67 4.28 -15.61
CA GLU A 24 -10.28 5.11 -16.73
C GLU A 24 -10.60 6.59 -16.51
N THR A 25 -11.55 6.89 -15.65
CA THR A 25 -11.91 8.28 -15.34
C THR A 25 -11.06 8.87 -14.22
N GLY A 26 -10.18 8.07 -13.62
CA GLY A 26 -9.37 8.50 -12.50
C GLY A 26 -10.02 8.29 -11.14
N SER A 27 -11.23 7.74 -11.12
CA SER A 27 -11.91 7.45 -9.85
C SER A 27 -11.26 6.29 -9.13
N LEU A 28 -11.14 6.40 -7.80
CA LEU A 28 -10.55 5.38 -6.97
C LEU A 28 -11.64 4.55 -6.29
N LYS A 29 -11.40 3.26 -6.21
CA LYS A 29 -12.31 2.34 -5.57
C LYS A 29 -11.54 1.43 -4.63
N LEU A 30 -12.01 1.32 -3.39
CA LEU A 30 -11.43 0.41 -2.42
C LEU A 30 -12.06 -0.95 -2.62
N LEU A 31 -11.25 -1.93 -3.03
CA LEU A 31 -11.74 -3.27 -3.32
C LEU A 31 -11.68 -4.19 -2.11
N TRP A 32 -10.69 -3.98 -1.25
CA TRP A 32 -10.46 -4.86 -0.10
C TRP A 32 -9.56 -4.12 0.89
N HIS A 33 -9.75 -4.35 2.16
CA HIS A 33 -8.83 -3.82 3.18
C HIS A 33 -8.87 -4.70 4.41
N ASP A 34 -7.77 -4.64 5.18
CA ASP A 34 -7.68 -5.38 6.43
C ASP A 34 -6.56 -4.78 7.27
N VAL A 35 -6.60 -5.06 8.56
CA VAL A 35 -5.50 -4.76 9.48
C VAL A 35 -5.00 -6.10 10.00
N VAL A 36 -3.73 -6.41 9.76
CA VAL A 36 -3.20 -7.75 9.96
C VAL A 36 -1.93 -7.71 10.81
N PRO A 37 -1.62 -8.80 11.52
CA PRO A 37 -0.32 -8.88 12.18
C PRO A 37 0.81 -8.79 11.16
N ALA A 38 1.95 -8.24 11.59
CA ALA A 38 3.07 -8.00 10.68
C ALA A 38 3.55 -9.29 9.99
N ASP A 39 3.46 -10.42 10.66
CA ASP A 39 3.91 -11.69 10.10
C ASP A 39 2.85 -12.41 9.26
N ALA A 40 1.65 -11.81 9.10
CA ALA A 40 0.59 -12.36 8.28
C ALA A 40 0.43 -11.62 6.95
N VAL A 41 1.31 -10.68 6.65
CA VAL A 41 1.18 -9.83 5.47
C VAL A 41 1.17 -10.65 4.18
N ILE A 42 2.04 -11.64 4.06
CA ILE A 42 2.12 -12.44 2.83
C ILE A 42 0.83 -13.23 2.61
N VAL A 43 0.29 -13.82 3.67
CA VAL A 43 -0.97 -14.57 3.57
C VAL A 43 -2.11 -13.65 3.13
N LYS A 44 -2.19 -12.49 3.74
CA LYS A 44 -3.26 -11.52 3.43
C LYS A 44 -3.08 -10.91 2.04
N LEU A 45 -1.84 -10.78 1.60
CA LEU A 45 -1.58 -10.32 0.24
C LEU A 45 -2.19 -11.29 -0.78
N HIS A 46 -2.07 -12.58 -0.52
CA HIS A 46 -2.67 -13.59 -1.40
C HIS A 46 -4.20 -13.47 -1.40
N GLU A 47 -4.81 -13.16 -0.26
CA GLU A 47 -6.26 -12.93 -0.21
C GLU A 47 -6.65 -11.75 -1.10
N ALA A 48 -5.90 -10.65 -1.01
CA ALA A 48 -6.18 -9.48 -1.83
C ALA A 48 -6.00 -9.80 -3.31
N TYR A 49 -5.00 -10.58 -3.64
CA TYR A 49 -4.73 -10.95 -5.04
C TYR A 49 -5.88 -11.77 -5.66
N ILE A 50 -6.55 -12.56 -4.83
CA ILE A 50 -7.73 -13.31 -5.30
C ILE A 50 -8.89 -12.37 -5.61
N VAL A 51 -9.01 -11.28 -4.85
CA VAL A 51 -10.04 -10.27 -5.12
C VAL A 51 -9.81 -9.60 -6.47
N GLU A 52 -8.58 -9.16 -6.69
CA GLU A 52 -8.21 -8.52 -7.95
C GLU A 52 -6.70 -8.60 -8.11
N GLU A 53 -6.24 -8.99 -9.28
CA GLU A 53 -4.82 -9.11 -9.58
C GLU A 53 -4.14 -7.75 -9.57
N PHE A 54 -2.91 -7.69 -9.04
CA PHE A 54 -2.11 -6.48 -9.03
C PHE A 54 -0.63 -6.82 -9.20
N HIS A 55 0.16 -5.85 -9.64
CA HIS A 55 1.58 -6.06 -9.90
C HIS A 55 2.47 -5.04 -9.17
N LEU A 56 1.86 -4.17 -8.39
CA LEU A 56 2.60 -3.15 -7.64
C LEU A 56 2.10 -3.11 -6.20
N VAL A 57 3.03 -3.11 -5.26
CA VAL A 57 2.75 -2.91 -3.85
C VAL A 57 3.40 -1.60 -3.42
N ILE A 58 2.62 -0.74 -2.79
CA ILE A 58 3.11 0.54 -2.25
C ILE A 58 3.23 0.40 -0.75
N ILE A 59 4.41 0.68 -0.21
CA ILE A 59 4.68 0.53 1.22
C ILE A 59 5.02 1.88 1.80
N GLY A 60 4.30 2.29 2.85
CA GLY A 60 4.64 3.50 3.59
C GLY A 60 5.97 3.31 4.32
N ASP A 61 6.84 4.31 4.25
CA ASP A 61 8.16 4.25 4.88
C ASP A 61 8.05 4.55 6.37
N SER A 62 7.86 3.52 7.15
CA SER A 62 7.70 3.61 8.59
C SER A 62 8.50 2.49 9.26
N THR A 63 8.34 2.34 10.56
CA THR A 63 9.14 1.41 11.36
C THR A 63 9.16 -0.01 10.81
N GLY A 64 8.04 -0.51 10.31
CA GLY A 64 7.94 -1.88 9.84
C GLY A 64 8.23 -2.09 8.36
N SER A 65 8.56 -1.01 7.62
CA SER A 65 8.66 -1.11 6.16
C SER A 65 9.77 -2.03 5.68
N LYS A 66 10.88 -2.03 6.37
CA LYS A 66 12.04 -2.86 6.00
C LYS A 66 11.70 -4.34 6.02
N LYS A 67 11.03 -4.78 7.09
CA LYS A 67 10.63 -6.16 7.22
C LYS A 67 9.65 -6.57 6.13
N VAL A 68 8.65 -5.73 5.88
CA VAL A 68 7.65 -6.00 4.85
C VAL A 68 8.32 -6.09 3.48
N LYS A 69 9.19 -5.14 3.18
CA LYS A 69 9.89 -5.14 1.90
C LYS A 69 10.75 -6.41 1.73
N THR A 70 11.47 -6.80 2.78
CA THR A 70 12.29 -8.00 2.76
C THR A 70 11.45 -9.25 2.52
N ASP A 71 10.33 -9.37 3.24
CA ASP A 71 9.45 -10.51 3.10
C ASP A 71 8.85 -10.59 1.70
N LEU A 72 8.43 -9.45 1.15
CA LEU A 72 7.88 -9.40 -0.20
C LEU A 72 8.91 -9.79 -1.24
N THR A 73 10.11 -9.27 -1.13
CA THR A 73 11.19 -9.57 -2.07
C THR A 73 11.54 -11.06 -2.03
N LYS A 74 11.52 -11.64 -0.84
CA LYS A 74 11.85 -13.06 -0.67
C LYS A 74 10.78 -13.97 -1.23
N HIS A 75 9.52 -13.67 -0.97
CA HIS A 75 8.41 -14.56 -1.35
C HIS A 75 7.81 -14.25 -2.70
N LEU A 76 7.94 -13.00 -3.17
CA LEU A 76 7.35 -12.54 -4.42
C LEU A 76 8.35 -11.70 -5.19
N PRO A 77 9.41 -12.33 -5.70
CA PRO A 77 10.52 -11.57 -6.31
C PRO A 77 10.14 -10.79 -7.57
N SER A 78 9.06 -11.16 -8.25
CA SER A 78 8.63 -10.44 -9.45
C SER A 78 7.60 -9.34 -9.15
N MET A 79 7.21 -9.16 -7.89
CA MET A 79 6.26 -8.10 -7.52
C MET A 79 6.97 -6.74 -7.50
N GLY A 80 6.36 -5.73 -8.13
CA GLY A 80 6.87 -4.37 -8.05
C GLY A 80 6.64 -3.81 -6.66
N ILE A 81 7.65 -3.16 -6.09
CA ILE A 81 7.57 -2.58 -4.75
C ILE A 81 8.00 -1.13 -4.82
N LEU A 82 7.17 -0.24 -4.28
CA LEU A 82 7.47 1.18 -4.17
C LEU A 82 7.35 1.60 -2.71
N VAL A 83 8.43 2.09 -2.12
CA VAL A 83 8.42 2.60 -0.75
C VAL A 83 8.22 4.11 -0.80
N ILE A 84 7.22 4.61 -0.10
CA ILE A 84 6.87 6.03 -0.11
C ILE A 84 7.20 6.65 1.24
N ASP A 85 7.92 7.78 1.21
CA ASP A 85 8.21 8.54 2.42
C ASP A 85 6.96 9.29 2.84
N GLU A 86 6.30 8.77 3.86
CA GLU A 86 5.06 9.37 4.37
C GLU A 86 5.27 10.77 4.91
N LYS A 87 6.44 11.05 5.43
CA LYS A 87 6.77 12.37 5.94
C LYS A 87 6.71 13.41 4.84
N GLU A 88 7.33 13.07 3.71
CA GLU A 88 7.34 13.93 2.54
C GLU A 88 5.95 14.13 1.97
N THR A 89 5.20 13.06 1.90
CA THR A 89 3.84 13.10 1.42
C THR A 89 2.96 13.98 2.31
N THR A 90 3.12 13.87 3.61
CA THR A 90 2.37 14.66 4.58
C THR A 90 2.66 16.16 4.42
N ILE A 91 3.92 16.51 4.20
CA ILE A 91 4.30 17.90 4.02
C ILE A 91 3.66 18.48 2.77
N GLN A 92 3.59 17.71 1.71
CA GLN A 92 3.03 18.18 0.45
C GLN A 92 1.51 18.30 0.49
N ALA A 93 0.86 17.41 1.19
CA ALA A 93 -0.60 17.35 1.20
C ALA A 93 -1.27 18.59 1.81
N PRO A 94 -0.85 19.09 2.97
CA PRO A 94 -1.58 20.17 3.65
C PRO A 94 -1.39 21.53 3.03
N ARG A 95 -0.43 21.69 2.22
CA ARG A 95 -0.17 22.99 1.67
C ARG A 95 -1.15 23.44 0.69
N LYS A 96 -1.84 22.90 0.58
CA LYS A 96 -2.69 23.34 -0.37
C LYS A 96 -3.98 23.06 -0.26
N VAL A 97 -3.42 23.21 0.40
CA VAL A 97 -4.50 22.90 0.57
C VAL A 97 -5.19 23.33 1.03
N LEU A 98 -4.18 24.02 1.08
CA LEU A 98 -4.63 24.18 1.54
C LEU A 98 -4.97 24.63 1.44
N GLY A 99 -4.67 25.12 1.54
CA GLY A 99 -4.88 25.21 1.60
C GLY A 99 -4.94 25.45 1.62
N ILE A 100 -4.58 25.58 1.78
CA ILE A 100 -4.63 25.34 2.09
C ILE A 100 -4.78 25.15 2.19
N GLN A 101 -4.67 25.36 2.47
CA GLN A 101 -4.67 24.85 2.83
C GLN A 101 -4.92 24.53 2.78
N SER A 102 -4.60 25.08 2.83
CA SER A 102 -4.72 24.49 2.98
C SER A 102 -4.87 24.51 3.08
#